data_c46c959e7241533fa61bcbdf30dfd5d9
#
_entry.id   c46c959e7241533fa61bcbdf30dfd5d9
#
_cell.length_a   1.000
_cell.length_b   1.000
_cell.length_c   1.000
_cell.angle_alpha   90.00
_cell.angle_beta   90.00
_cell.angle_gamma   90.00
#
_symmetry.space_group_name_H-M   'P 1'
#
loop_
_entity.id
_entity.type
_entity.pdbx_description
1 polymer ?
#
loop_
_entity_poly.entity_id
_entity_poly.type
_entity_poly.pdbx_seq_one_letter_code
_entity_poly.pdbx_strand_id
1 'polypeptide(L)'
;FLALAIAIITGVLYLQDQKDRQRQRYERLTQEIDSLQEKIDSQKEIHKTTLKELSEAHSENDQLQRRLDKAKKDIDNVKHRNDQLESILFNQRQTYRQAIAMRGAGMPVLTRSNFTAHQYERAWSRLGAGGLRGTGDALVRAEEAYGVNSLVLSAIAFLESAGGNSRLAREKNNLFGLGAGGSDPYRNALCFSSRNECIDYTARVLRYRYLSRGAQLHRGENLAAIGPNYAADPLWAEKVSRHMSLIARAAIPGGR
;
A
#
# COMPACT_ATOMS: atom_id res chain seq x y z
N PHE A 1 46.24 107.85 -1.07
CA PHE A 1 45.66 107.29 0.11
C PHE A 1 44.37 106.53 -0.19
N LEU A 2 43.41 107.03 -0.97
CA LEU A 2 42.15 106.41 -1.27
C LEU A 2 42.26 105.07 -2.01
N ALA A 3 43.15 104.94 -3.02
CA ALA A 3 43.40 103.75 -3.79
C ALA A 3 44.01 102.62 -2.94
N LEU A 4 44.88 102.97 -1.97
CA LEU A 4 45.46 101.95 -1.01
C LEU A 4 44.36 101.42 -0.08
N ALA A 5 43.48 102.31 0.43
CA ALA A 5 42.42 101.83 1.31
C ALA A 5 41.41 100.92 0.59
N ILE A 6 41.06 101.19 -0.70
CA ILE A 6 40.21 100.41 -1.56
C ILE A 6 40.87 99.02 -1.79
N ALA A 7 42.18 98.98 -2.12
CA ALA A 7 42.93 97.72 -2.30
C ALA A 7 42.98 96.86 -1.03
N ILE A 8 43.12 97.48 0.13
CA ILE A 8 43.10 96.75 1.41
C ILE A 8 41.70 96.17 1.69
N ILE A 9 40.63 96.95 1.50
CA ILE A 9 39.24 96.55 1.71
C ILE A 9 38.88 95.41 0.76
N THR A 10 39.20 95.49 -0.55
CA THR A 10 38.97 94.44 -1.52
C THR A 10 39.75 93.16 -1.19
N GLY A 11 41.01 93.28 -0.72
CA GLY A 11 41.82 92.15 -0.26
C GLY A 11 41.24 91.46 0.97
N VAL A 12 40.73 92.25 1.96
CA VAL A 12 40.09 91.68 3.15
C VAL A 12 38.77 90.93 2.76
N LEU A 13 37.94 91.52 1.92
CA LEU A 13 36.69 90.94 1.40
C LEU A 13 36.98 89.63 0.64
N TYR A 14 37.98 89.62 -0.21
CA TYR A 14 38.44 88.43 -0.93
C TYR A 14 38.88 87.31 0.03
N LEU A 15 39.67 87.59 1.05
CA LEU A 15 40.13 86.63 2.05
C LEU A 15 38.97 86.12 2.90
N GLN A 16 37.99 87.01 3.19
CA GLN A 16 36.76 86.62 3.91
C GLN A 16 35.88 85.68 3.04
N ASP A 17 35.65 86.00 1.77
CA ASP A 17 34.97 85.07 0.86
C ASP A 17 35.64 83.74 0.70
N GLN A 18 36.99 83.68 0.62
CA GLN A 18 37.73 82.42 0.59
C GLN A 18 37.57 81.62 1.87
N LYS A 19 37.57 82.28 3.02
CA LYS A 19 37.37 81.65 4.33
C LYS A 19 35.94 81.07 4.48
N ASP A 20 34.94 81.83 3.99
CA ASP A 20 33.54 81.37 4.02
C ASP A 20 33.31 80.21 3.09
N ARG A 21 33.90 80.20 1.89
CA ARG A 21 33.87 79.04 0.97
C ARG A 21 34.53 77.82 1.56
N GLN A 22 35.69 77.96 2.24
CA GLN A 22 36.32 76.86 2.95
C GLN A 22 35.44 76.33 4.07
N ARG A 23 34.82 77.19 4.88
CA ARG A 23 33.90 76.83 5.93
C ARG A 23 32.69 76.04 5.41
N GLN A 24 32.06 76.51 4.36
CA GLN A 24 30.96 75.83 3.70
C GLN A 24 31.39 74.46 3.16
N ARG A 25 32.59 74.35 2.64
CA ARG A 25 33.12 73.07 2.16
C ARG A 25 33.37 72.09 3.32
N TYR A 26 33.90 72.57 4.42
CA TYR A 26 34.08 71.72 5.66
C TYR A 26 32.71 71.28 6.20
N GLU A 27 31.73 72.15 6.27
CA GLU A 27 30.40 71.79 6.74
C GLU A 27 29.71 70.73 5.85
N ARG A 28 29.87 70.84 4.53
CA ARG A 28 29.36 69.84 3.57
C ARG A 28 30.08 68.49 3.74
N LEU A 29 31.40 68.50 3.86
CA LEU A 29 32.17 67.26 4.08
C LEU A 29 31.83 66.61 5.40
N THR A 30 31.62 67.37 6.45
CA THR A 30 31.20 66.84 7.76
C THR A 30 29.82 66.17 7.64
N GLN A 31 28.83 66.79 7.00
CA GLN A 31 27.50 66.21 6.75
C GLN A 31 27.59 64.92 5.91
N GLU A 32 28.48 64.90 4.91
CA GLU A 32 28.67 63.72 4.09
C GLU A 32 29.32 62.57 4.90
N ILE A 33 30.30 62.85 5.75
CA ILE A 33 30.90 61.89 6.68
C ILE A 33 29.87 61.32 7.65
N ASP A 34 29.02 62.17 8.27
CA ASP A 34 27.99 61.76 9.19
C ASP A 34 26.98 60.83 8.50
N SER A 35 26.55 61.18 7.27
CA SER A 35 25.62 60.34 6.49
C SER A 35 26.23 59.02 6.06
N LEU A 36 27.50 58.98 5.73
CA LEU A 36 28.25 57.75 5.42
C LEU A 36 28.40 56.87 6.65
N GLN A 37 28.65 57.48 7.82
CA GLN A 37 28.76 56.77 9.08
C GLN A 37 27.44 56.09 9.47
N GLU A 38 26.28 56.80 9.32
CA GLU A 38 24.96 56.20 9.52
C GLU A 38 24.70 54.98 8.58
N LYS A 39 25.07 55.12 7.30
CA LYS A 39 24.95 54.03 6.33
C LYS A 39 25.81 52.83 6.72
N ILE A 40 27.04 53.05 7.17
CA ILE A 40 27.95 52.01 7.62
C ILE A 40 27.35 51.31 8.84
N ASP A 41 26.82 52.01 9.80
CA ASP A 41 26.29 51.41 11.03
C ASP A 41 24.98 50.64 10.72
N SER A 42 24.11 51.15 9.83
CA SER A 42 22.95 50.42 9.32
C SER A 42 23.36 49.13 8.61
N GLN A 43 24.36 49.17 7.73
CA GLN A 43 24.89 47.96 7.06
C GLN A 43 25.49 46.97 7.99
N LYS A 44 26.17 47.40 9.07
CA LYS A 44 26.71 46.50 10.10
C LYS A 44 25.62 45.73 10.83
N GLU A 45 24.50 46.39 11.20
CA GLU A 45 23.38 45.72 11.84
C GLU A 45 22.68 44.73 10.90
N ILE A 46 22.48 45.08 9.63
CA ILE A 46 21.96 44.17 8.64
C ILE A 46 22.86 42.96 8.48
N HIS A 47 24.17 43.17 8.36
CA HIS A 47 25.15 42.10 8.20
C HIS A 47 25.15 41.17 9.42
N LYS A 48 25.09 41.70 10.63
CA LYS A 48 24.99 40.93 11.89
C LYS A 48 23.74 40.07 11.94
N THR A 49 22.59 40.63 11.55
CA THR A 49 21.30 39.90 11.47
C THR A 49 21.35 38.78 10.46
N THR A 50 21.88 39.06 9.25
CA THR A 50 22.04 38.07 8.18
C THR A 50 22.97 36.91 8.58
N LEU A 51 24.07 37.21 9.30
CA LEU A 51 24.97 36.17 9.82
C LEU A 51 24.29 35.27 10.84
N LYS A 52 23.44 35.86 11.69
CA LYS A 52 22.66 35.08 12.66
C LYS A 52 21.65 34.16 11.97
N GLU A 53 20.87 34.67 11.03
CA GLU A 53 19.92 33.90 10.23
C GLU A 53 20.61 32.77 9.45
N LEU A 54 21.77 33.05 8.86
CA LEU A 54 22.56 32.06 8.15
C LEU A 54 23.04 30.93 9.10
N SER A 55 23.46 31.29 10.31
CA SER A 55 23.87 30.30 11.32
C SER A 55 22.71 29.43 11.78
N GLU A 56 21.53 30.02 11.97
CA GLU A 56 20.30 29.28 12.33
C GLU A 56 19.87 28.34 11.20
N ALA A 57 19.85 28.82 9.96
CA ALA A 57 19.53 28.03 8.77
C ALA A 57 20.52 26.88 8.56
N HIS A 58 21.81 27.10 8.84
CA HIS A 58 22.83 26.04 8.76
C HIS A 58 22.59 24.94 9.80
N SER A 59 22.27 25.34 11.04
CA SER A 59 21.93 24.39 12.10
C SER A 59 20.66 23.57 11.78
N GLU A 60 19.63 24.19 11.21
CA GLU A 60 18.41 23.53 10.78
C GLU A 60 18.68 22.54 9.63
N ASN A 61 19.51 22.94 8.68
CA ASN A 61 19.90 22.07 7.57
C ASN A 61 20.65 20.82 8.06
N ASP A 62 21.55 20.98 9.03
CA ASP A 62 22.24 19.84 9.65
C ASP A 62 21.28 18.89 10.36
N GLN A 63 20.26 19.42 11.05
CA GLN A 63 19.22 18.60 11.68
C GLN A 63 18.38 17.85 10.65
N LEU A 64 17.99 18.52 9.56
CA LEU A 64 17.24 17.91 8.47
C LEU A 64 18.06 16.80 7.79
N GLN A 65 19.34 17.02 7.56
CA GLN A 65 20.24 16.00 7.00
C GLN A 65 20.32 14.76 7.88
N ARG A 66 20.49 14.92 9.20
CA ARG A 66 20.48 13.79 10.16
C ARG A 66 19.16 13.03 10.15
N ARG A 67 18.01 13.74 10.06
CA ARG A 67 16.69 13.11 9.97
C ARG A 67 16.52 12.35 8.66
N LEU A 68 17.03 12.89 7.56
CA LEU A 68 17.01 12.24 6.25
C LEU A 68 17.83 10.95 6.25
N ASP A 69 19.03 10.97 6.82
CA ASP A 69 19.91 9.80 6.89
C ASP A 69 19.30 8.70 7.78
N LYS A 70 18.66 9.09 8.89
CA LYS A 70 17.92 8.15 9.73
C LYS A 70 16.73 7.53 8.96
N ALA A 71 15.94 8.34 8.26
CA ALA A 71 14.80 7.86 7.48
C ALA A 71 15.24 6.91 6.35
N LYS A 72 16.36 7.19 5.65
CA LYS A 72 16.95 6.29 4.66
C LYS A 72 17.29 4.93 5.26
N LYS A 73 17.95 4.93 6.41
CA LYS A 73 18.30 3.69 7.12
C LYS A 73 17.09 2.89 7.54
N ASP A 74 16.03 3.56 8.00
CA ASP A 74 14.76 2.90 8.37
C ASP A 74 14.08 2.28 7.14
N ILE A 75 14.09 2.96 5.99
CA ILE A 75 13.58 2.44 4.72
C ILE A 75 14.35 1.18 4.29
N ASP A 76 15.68 1.19 4.36
CA ASP A 76 16.49 0.04 3.99
C ASP A 76 16.22 -1.16 4.92
N ASN A 77 16.05 -0.93 6.22
CA ASN A 77 15.68 -1.96 7.18
C ASN A 77 14.29 -2.55 6.87
N VAL A 78 13.30 -1.72 6.55
CA VAL A 78 11.95 -2.16 6.16
C VAL A 78 12.00 -2.98 4.87
N LYS A 79 12.76 -2.51 3.88
CA LYS A 79 12.95 -3.22 2.61
C LYS A 79 13.58 -4.59 2.82
N HIS A 80 14.65 -4.68 3.60
CA HIS A 80 15.30 -5.96 3.92
C HIS A 80 14.35 -6.93 4.63
N ARG A 81 13.55 -6.44 5.60
CA ARG A 81 12.54 -7.25 6.29
C ARG A 81 11.46 -7.74 5.33
N ASN A 82 11.05 -6.90 4.39
CA ASN A 82 10.05 -7.27 3.38
C ASN A 82 10.56 -8.38 2.47
N ASP A 83 11.82 -8.29 2.00
CA ASP A 83 12.46 -9.31 1.19
C ASP A 83 12.56 -10.66 1.94
N GLN A 84 12.87 -10.63 3.25
CA GLN A 84 12.86 -11.82 4.10
C GLN A 84 11.47 -12.43 4.21
N LEU A 85 10.44 -11.62 4.43
CA LEU A 85 9.05 -12.10 4.51
C LEU A 85 8.57 -12.70 3.19
N GLU A 86 8.92 -12.09 2.06
CA GLU A 86 8.59 -12.65 0.73
C GLU A 86 9.27 -14.00 0.51
N SER A 87 10.53 -14.16 0.91
CA SER A 87 11.24 -15.43 0.85
C SER A 87 10.58 -16.52 1.71
N ILE A 88 10.20 -16.20 2.95
CA ILE A 88 9.49 -17.11 3.85
C ILE A 88 8.15 -17.53 3.23
N LEU A 89 7.36 -16.57 2.72
CA LEU A 89 6.08 -16.83 2.07
C LEU A 89 6.25 -17.70 0.81
N PHE A 90 7.28 -17.45 0.02
CA PHE A 90 7.59 -18.26 -1.15
C PHE A 90 7.88 -19.73 -0.75
N ASN A 91 8.72 -19.96 0.26
CA ASN A 91 9.06 -21.29 0.73
C ASN A 91 7.85 -22.02 1.32
N GLN A 92 7.02 -21.33 2.11
CA GLN A 92 5.78 -21.91 2.64
C GLN A 92 4.81 -22.32 1.51
N ARG A 93 4.69 -21.49 0.46
CA ARG A 93 3.86 -21.81 -0.71
C ARG A 93 4.37 -23.03 -1.48
N GLN A 94 5.67 -23.18 -1.62
CA GLN A 94 6.26 -24.36 -2.26
C GLN A 94 5.97 -25.63 -1.47
N THR A 95 6.16 -25.58 -0.15
CA THR A 95 5.84 -26.69 0.77
C THR A 95 4.36 -27.06 0.70
N TYR A 96 3.48 -26.07 0.66
CA TYR A 96 2.03 -26.27 0.55
C TYR A 96 1.62 -26.89 -0.80
N ARG A 97 2.23 -26.43 -1.91
CA ARG A 97 2.04 -27.03 -3.24
C ARG A 97 2.46 -28.51 -3.28
N GLN A 98 3.59 -28.84 -2.66
CA GLN A 98 4.05 -30.22 -2.54
C GLN A 98 3.08 -31.07 -1.69
N ALA A 99 2.57 -30.52 -0.58
CA ALA A 99 1.57 -31.20 0.24
C ALA A 99 0.27 -31.47 -0.53
N ILE A 100 -0.23 -30.54 -1.35
CA ILE A 100 -1.38 -30.77 -2.24
C ILE A 100 -1.06 -31.87 -3.26
N ALA A 101 0.09 -31.79 -3.89
CA ALA A 101 0.50 -32.78 -4.89
C ALA A 101 0.65 -34.19 -4.32
N MET A 102 1.14 -34.30 -3.07
CA MET A 102 1.35 -35.58 -2.39
C MET A 102 0.07 -36.16 -1.79
N ARG A 103 -0.78 -35.34 -1.20
CA ARG A 103 -1.96 -35.77 -0.43
C ARG A 103 -3.25 -35.74 -1.22
N GLY A 104 -3.32 -34.95 -2.29
CA GLY A 104 -4.48 -34.88 -3.15
C GLY A 104 -5.79 -34.66 -2.36
N ALA A 105 -6.77 -35.54 -2.60
CA ALA A 105 -8.05 -35.53 -1.91
C ALA A 105 -7.99 -35.80 -0.39
N GLY A 106 -6.88 -36.35 0.12
CA GLY A 106 -6.65 -36.60 1.54
C GLY A 106 -6.16 -35.38 2.34
N MET A 107 -5.93 -34.23 1.70
CA MET A 107 -5.48 -33.03 2.40
C MET A 107 -6.53 -32.52 3.39
N PRO A 108 -6.14 -32.21 4.66
CA PRO A 108 -7.06 -31.64 5.64
C PRO A 108 -7.62 -30.29 5.18
N VAL A 109 -8.96 -30.13 5.29
CA VAL A 109 -9.66 -28.90 4.88
C VAL A 109 -9.64 -27.83 5.98
N LEU A 110 -9.44 -28.23 7.24
CA LEU A 110 -9.33 -27.31 8.38
C LEU A 110 -7.86 -26.86 8.60
N THR A 111 -7.21 -26.45 7.53
CA THR A 111 -5.84 -25.91 7.55
C THR A 111 -5.80 -24.56 6.86
N ARG A 112 -4.92 -23.66 7.31
CA ARG A 112 -4.80 -22.35 6.64
C ARG A 112 -4.13 -22.49 5.29
N SER A 113 -4.70 -21.79 4.31
CA SER A 113 -4.16 -21.72 2.95
C SER A 113 -2.95 -20.80 2.84
N ASN A 114 -2.90 -19.74 3.67
CA ASN A 114 -1.96 -18.63 3.60
C ASN A 114 -2.02 -17.85 2.26
N PHE A 115 -3.15 -17.92 1.57
CA PHE A 115 -3.39 -17.12 0.37
C PHE A 115 -3.96 -15.76 0.73
N THR A 116 -3.55 -14.74 -0.01
CA THR A 116 -4.11 -13.39 0.09
C THR A 116 -5.19 -13.17 -0.97
N ALA A 117 -6.08 -12.21 -0.74
CA ALA A 117 -7.09 -11.80 -1.72
C ALA A 117 -6.48 -11.47 -3.09
N HIS A 118 -5.38 -10.71 -3.10
CA HIS A 118 -4.68 -10.34 -4.33
C HIS A 118 -4.17 -11.56 -5.13
N GLN A 119 -3.82 -12.65 -4.46
CA GLN A 119 -3.38 -13.88 -5.12
C GLN A 119 -4.54 -14.60 -5.80
N TYR A 120 -5.73 -14.61 -5.19
CA TYR A 120 -6.93 -15.11 -5.86
C TYR A 120 -7.29 -14.26 -7.08
N GLU A 121 -7.29 -12.93 -6.97
CA GLU A 121 -7.58 -12.04 -8.10
C GLU A 121 -6.59 -12.25 -9.26
N ARG A 122 -5.32 -12.47 -8.95
CA ARG A 122 -4.31 -12.83 -9.96
C ARG A 122 -4.60 -14.19 -10.61
N ALA A 123 -4.99 -15.18 -9.81
CA ALA A 123 -5.36 -16.49 -10.32
C ALA A 123 -6.58 -16.41 -11.25
N TRP A 124 -7.61 -15.68 -10.86
CA TRP A 124 -8.80 -15.46 -11.66
C TRP A 124 -8.50 -14.80 -13.01
N SER A 125 -7.63 -13.80 -12.99
CA SER A 125 -7.19 -13.13 -14.23
C SER A 125 -6.46 -14.09 -15.17
N ARG A 126 -5.56 -14.93 -14.65
CA ARG A 126 -4.75 -15.85 -15.45
C ARG A 126 -5.52 -17.07 -15.95
N LEU A 127 -6.50 -17.52 -15.21
CA LEU A 127 -7.33 -18.68 -15.52
C LEU A 127 -8.57 -18.32 -16.36
N GLY A 128 -8.76 -17.04 -16.72
CA GLY A 128 -9.96 -16.60 -17.41
C GLY A 128 -11.25 -16.72 -16.59
N ALA A 129 -11.13 -16.84 -15.26
CA ALA A 129 -12.27 -16.98 -14.35
C ALA A 129 -12.90 -15.63 -14.00
N GLY A 130 -13.32 -14.90 -15.03
CA GLY A 130 -13.88 -13.54 -14.87
C GLY A 130 -15.07 -13.45 -13.93
N GLY A 131 -15.86 -14.51 -13.85
CA GLY A 131 -16.99 -14.59 -12.93
C GLY A 131 -16.62 -14.76 -11.44
N LEU A 132 -15.35 -15.02 -11.12
CA LEU A 132 -14.86 -15.07 -9.74
C LEU A 132 -14.08 -13.82 -9.32
N ARG A 133 -13.90 -12.83 -10.20
CA ARG A 133 -13.23 -11.58 -9.84
C ARG A 133 -13.99 -10.86 -8.73
N GLY A 134 -13.23 -10.25 -7.82
CA GLY A 134 -13.77 -9.56 -6.64
C GLY A 134 -14.14 -10.47 -5.48
N THR A 135 -13.88 -11.80 -5.57
CA THR A 135 -14.19 -12.76 -4.51
C THR A 135 -13.02 -13.06 -3.57
N GLY A 136 -11.82 -12.59 -3.88
CA GLY A 136 -10.60 -12.89 -3.12
C GLY A 136 -10.71 -12.55 -1.64
N ASP A 137 -11.20 -11.35 -1.31
CA ASP A 137 -11.41 -10.93 0.09
C ASP A 137 -12.46 -11.79 0.82
N ALA A 138 -13.52 -12.21 0.15
CA ALA A 138 -14.54 -13.06 0.75
C ALA A 138 -13.98 -14.46 1.07
N LEU A 139 -13.13 -15.02 0.20
CA LEU A 139 -12.48 -16.31 0.44
C LEU A 139 -11.57 -16.25 1.68
N VAL A 140 -10.77 -15.20 1.82
CA VAL A 140 -9.87 -15.02 2.96
C VAL A 140 -10.65 -14.81 4.25
N ARG A 141 -11.67 -13.95 4.25
CA ARG A 141 -12.55 -13.75 5.43
C ARG A 141 -13.28 -15.01 5.82
N ALA A 142 -13.75 -15.82 4.87
CA ALA A 142 -14.40 -17.08 5.16
C ALA A 142 -13.46 -18.09 5.83
N GLU A 143 -12.18 -18.14 5.42
CA GLU A 143 -11.17 -18.95 6.11
C GLU A 143 -10.94 -18.44 7.54
N GLU A 144 -10.83 -17.13 7.73
CA GLU A 144 -10.65 -16.52 9.06
C GLU A 144 -11.81 -16.80 9.99
N ALA A 145 -13.05 -16.69 9.49
CA ALA A 145 -14.27 -16.86 10.28
C ALA A 145 -14.60 -18.31 10.62
N TYR A 146 -14.37 -19.24 9.68
CA TYR A 146 -14.83 -20.62 9.81
C TYR A 146 -13.71 -21.67 9.87
N GLY A 147 -12.45 -21.27 9.66
CA GLY A 147 -11.29 -22.17 9.62
C GLY A 147 -11.27 -23.11 8.41
N VAL A 148 -12.17 -22.90 7.43
CA VAL A 148 -12.22 -23.69 6.20
C VAL A 148 -11.22 -23.11 5.21
N ASN A 149 -10.30 -23.94 4.75
CA ASN A 149 -9.21 -23.55 3.85
C ASN A 149 -9.73 -22.82 2.60
N SER A 150 -9.32 -21.57 2.40
CA SER A 150 -9.83 -20.72 1.33
C SER A 150 -9.43 -21.23 -0.06
N LEU A 151 -8.32 -21.95 -0.21
CA LEU A 151 -7.95 -22.58 -1.47
C LEU A 151 -8.89 -23.75 -1.80
N VAL A 152 -9.38 -24.49 -0.80
CA VAL A 152 -10.42 -25.51 -0.98
C VAL A 152 -11.72 -24.83 -1.43
N LEU A 153 -12.18 -23.79 -0.71
CA LEU A 153 -13.39 -23.04 -1.09
C LEU A 153 -13.29 -22.50 -2.53
N SER A 154 -12.15 -21.91 -2.87
CA SER A 154 -11.90 -21.36 -4.21
C SER A 154 -11.93 -22.43 -5.30
N ALA A 155 -11.39 -23.62 -5.02
CA ALA A 155 -11.37 -24.73 -5.97
C ALA A 155 -12.76 -25.35 -6.19
N ILE A 156 -13.57 -25.46 -5.12
CA ILE A 156 -14.95 -25.90 -5.24
C ILE A 156 -15.74 -24.86 -6.05
N ALA A 157 -15.65 -23.58 -5.71
CA ALA A 157 -16.32 -22.52 -6.45
C ALA A 157 -15.93 -22.52 -7.93
N PHE A 158 -14.66 -22.68 -8.24
CA PHE A 158 -14.17 -22.75 -9.62
C PHE A 158 -14.77 -23.95 -10.38
N LEU A 159 -14.75 -25.13 -9.76
CA LEU A 159 -15.28 -26.37 -10.36
C LEU A 159 -16.80 -26.26 -10.59
N GLU A 160 -17.57 -25.92 -9.57
CA GLU A 160 -19.03 -25.94 -9.59
C GLU A 160 -19.64 -24.83 -10.46
N SER A 161 -18.91 -23.71 -10.61
CA SER A 161 -19.42 -22.56 -11.36
C SER A 161 -18.79 -22.36 -12.73
N ALA A 162 -17.92 -23.29 -13.20
CA ALA A 162 -17.11 -23.09 -14.39
C ALA A 162 -16.36 -21.75 -14.38
N GLY A 163 -15.61 -21.48 -13.30
CA GLY A 163 -14.89 -20.20 -13.12
C GLY A 163 -15.81 -18.99 -12.90
N GLY A 164 -17.02 -19.21 -12.35
CA GLY A 164 -18.02 -18.18 -12.13
C GLY A 164 -18.87 -17.85 -13.35
N ASN A 165 -18.80 -18.67 -14.42
CA ASN A 165 -19.48 -18.43 -15.70
C ASN A 165 -20.76 -19.27 -15.90
N SER A 166 -21.08 -20.18 -14.97
CA SER A 166 -22.32 -20.94 -15.03
C SER A 166 -23.56 -20.04 -14.94
N ARG A 167 -24.70 -20.53 -15.42
CA ARG A 167 -25.99 -19.80 -15.32
C ARG A 167 -26.32 -19.47 -13.88
N LEU A 168 -26.18 -20.42 -12.96
CA LEU A 168 -26.42 -20.21 -11.53
C LEU A 168 -25.51 -19.14 -10.92
N ALA A 169 -24.24 -19.11 -11.30
CA ALA A 169 -23.30 -18.11 -10.84
C ALA A 169 -23.64 -16.69 -11.34
N ARG A 170 -24.12 -16.57 -12.58
CA ARG A 170 -24.46 -15.27 -13.18
C ARG A 170 -25.78 -14.72 -12.71
N GLU A 171 -26.81 -15.58 -12.63
CA GLU A 171 -28.19 -15.13 -12.39
C GLU A 171 -28.60 -15.22 -10.92
N LYS A 172 -28.00 -16.10 -10.13
CA LYS A 172 -28.30 -16.33 -8.71
C LYS A 172 -27.15 -16.10 -7.75
N ASN A 173 -25.99 -15.64 -8.23
CA ASN A 173 -24.74 -15.53 -7.45
C ASN A 173 -24.34 -16.85 -6.75
N ASN A 174 -24.82 -17.99 -7.25
CA ASN A 174 -24.60 -19.30 -6.65
C ASN A 174 -23.38 -19.97 -7.29
N LEU A 175 -22.25 -19.87 -6.60
CA LEU A 175 -20.95 -20.38 -7.07
C LEU A 175 -20.73 -21.86 -6.76
N PHE A 176 -21.58 -22.48 -5.94
CA PHE A 176 -21.35 -23.83 -5.41
C PHE A 176 -22.47 -24.80 -5.77
N GLY A 177 -23.42 -24.39 -6.60
CA GLY A 177 -24.57 -25.25 -6.96
C GLY A 177 -25.49 -25.57 -5.80
N LEU A 178 -25.49 -24.76 -4.74
CA LEU A 178 -26.28 -25.03 -3.54
C LEU A 178 -27.78 -25.10 -3.83
N GLY A 179 -28.40 -26.18 -3.39
CA GLY A 179 -29.85 -26.43 -3.60
C GLY A 179 -30.22 -26.82 -5.02
N ALA A 180 -29.27 -26.94 -5.95
CA ALA A 180 -29.51 -27.34 -7.33
C ALA A 180 -29.75 -28.85 -7.45
N GLY A 181 -30.90 -29.31 -7.02
CA GLY A 181 -31.31 -30.70 -7.07
C GLY A 181 -32.77 -30.90 -7.49
N GLY A 182 -33.18 -32.17 -7.63
CA GLY A 182 -34.56 -32.55 -7.98
C GLY A 182 -34.86 -32.35 -9.47
N SER A 183 -36.15 -32.23 -9.79
CA SER A 183 -36.67 -32.16 -11.16
C SER A 183 -36.35 -30.84 -11.88
N ASP A 184 -36.13 -29.76 -11.15
CA ASP A 184 -35.72 -28.44 -11.71
C ASP A 184 -34.56 -27.87 -10.90
N PRO A 185 -33.33 -28.25 -11.23
CA PRO A 185 -32.13 -27.80 -10.53
C PRO A 185 -31.94 -26.28 -10.51
N TYR A 186 -32.33 -25.59 -11.58
CA TYR A 186 -32.20 -24.14 -11.63
C TYR A 186 -33.20 -23.45 -10.69
N ARG A 187 -34.48 -23.87 -10.70
CA ARG A 187 -35.51 -23.28 -9.86
C ARG A 187 -35.22 -23.51 -8.37
N ASN A 188 -34.77 -24.71 -8.03
CA ASN A 188 -34.52 -25.13 -6.65
C ASN A 188 -33.23 -24.52 -6.08
N ALA A 189 -32.26 -24.13 -6.93
CA ALA A 189 -30.99 -23.57 -6.50
C ALA A 189 -31.18 -22.28 -5.68
N LEU A 190 -30.44 -22.16 -4.59
CA LEU A 190 -30.41 -20.97 -3.74
C LEU A 190 -29.95 -19.73 -4.54
N CYS A 191 -30.58 -18.60 -4.21
CA CYS A 191 -30.23 -17.30 -4.73
C CYS A 191 -29.59 -16.46 -3.63
N PHE A 192 -28.47 -15.81 -3.93
CA PHE A 192 -27.73 -14.97 -2.99
C PHE A 192 -27.75 -13.52 -3.46
N SER A 193 -27.65 -12.57 -2.52
CA SER A 193 -27.54 -11.14 -2.85
C SER A 193 -26.22 -10.80 -3.52
N SER A 194 -25.17 -11.59 -3.24
CA SER A 194 -23.84 -11.45 -3.84
C SER A 194 -23.09 -12.78 -3.85
N ARG A 195 -22.05 -12.86 -4.68
CA ARG A 195 -21.10 -13.99 -4.67
C ARG A 195 -20.36 -14.11 -3.34
N ASN A 196 -20.09 -12.99 -2.68
CA ASN A 196 -19.44 -12.95 -1.38
C ASN A 196 -20.31 -13.57 -0.29
N GLU A 197 -21.61 -13.31 -0.30
CA GLU A 197 -22.57 -13.97 0.60
C GLU A 197 -22.63 -15.48 0.34
N CYS A 198 -22.62 -15.89 -0.91
CA CYS A 198 -22.59 -17.30 -1.28
C CYS A 198 -21.33 -18.02 -0.73
N ILE A 199 -20.16 -17.38 -0.79
CA ILE A 199 -18.91 -17.91 -0.24
C ILE A 199 -19.01 -18.05 1.28
N ASP A 200 -19.45 -17.00 1.98
CA ASP A 200 -19.65 -17.02 3.44
C ASP A 200 -20.60 -18.15 3.87
N TYR A 201 -21.76 -18.19 3.23
CA TYR A 201 -22.75 -19.24 3.50
C TYR A 201 -22.18 -20.64 3.29
N THR A 202 -21.47 -20.87 2.18
CA THR A 202 -20.89 -22.18 1.87
C THR A 202 -19.81 -22.58 2.88
N ALA A 203 -18.92 -21.67 3.25
CA ALA A 203 -17.92 -21.92 4.26
C ALA A 203 -18.55 -22.31 5.61
N ARG A 204 -19.58 -21.60 6.01
CA ARG A 204 -20.37 -21.90 7.21
C ARG A 204 -21.01 -23.29 7.13
N VAL A 205 -21.63 -23.64 6.00
CA VAL A 205 -22.24 -24.98 5.79
C VAL A 205 -21.18 -26.07 5.86
N LEU A 206 -20.05 -25.89 5.16
CA LEU A 206 -18.94 -26.86 5.24
C LEU A 206 -18.47 -27.02 6.66
N ARG A 207 -18.21 -25.92 7.38
CA ARG A 207 -17.74 -25.97 8.76
C ARG A 207 -18.67 -26.74 9.67
N TYR A 208 -19.94 -26.38 9.69
CA TYR A 208 -20.86 -26.88 10.72
C TYR A 208 -21.62 -28.15 10.33
N ARG A 209 -21.78 -28.45 9.05
CA ARG A 209 -22.52 -29.65 8.62
C ARG A 209 -21.63 -30.80 8.16
N TYR A 210 -20.41 -30.51 7.66
CA TYR A 210 -19.51 -31.52 7.12
C TYR A 210 -18.25 -31.77 8.00
N LEU A 211 -17.68 -30.71 8.57
CA LEU A 211 -16.37 -30.77 9.21
C LEU A 211 -16.42 -30.79 10.74
N SER A 212 -17.53 -30.42 11.37
CA SER A 212 -17.69 -30.51 12.82
C SER A 212 -17.98 -31.95 13.24
N ARG A 213 -17.21 -32.44 14.22
CA ARG A 213 -17.45 -33.78 14.79
C ARG A 213 -18.87 -33.87 15.34
N GLY A 214 -19.58 -34.98 15.03
CA GLY A 214 -20.97 -35.18 15.40
C GLY A 214 -22.00 -34.54 14.46
N ALA A 215 -21.59 -33.76 13.45
CA ALA A 215 -22.51 -33.26 12.44
C ALA A 215 -23.01 -34.39 11.52
N GLN A 216 -24.26 -34.28 11.02
CA GLN A 216 -24.94 -35.30 10.24
C GLN A 216 -24.13 -35.77 9.00
N LEU A 217 -23.43 -34.84 8.34
CA LEU A 217 -22.67 -35.10 7.12
C LEU A 217 -21.17 -35.31 7.39
N HIS A 218 -20.77 -35.34 8.65
CA HIS A 218 -19.37 -35.53 9.02
C HIS A 218 -18.89 -36.95 8.72
N ARG A 219 -17.84 -37.06 7.91
CA ARG A 219 -17.14 -38.33 7.64
C ARG A 219 -15.62 -38.21 7.73
N GLY A 220 -15.12 -37.04 8.19
CA GLY A 220 -13.72 -36.68 8.28
C GLY A 220 -13.46 -35.25 7.83
N GLU A 221 -12.20 -34.83 7.90
CA GLU A 221 -11.80 -33.44 7.73
C GLU A 221 -11.02 -33.20 6.40
N ASN A 222 -11.24 -34.05 5.37
CA ASN A 222 -10.60 -33.93 4.07
C ASN A 222 -11.60 -33.98 2.91
N LEU A 223 -11.15 -33.69 1.69
CA LEU A 223 -12.01 -33.66 0.49
C LEU A 223 -12.63 -35.04 0.20
N ALA A 224 -11.88 -36.13 0.39
CA ALA A 224 -12.38 -37.48 0.17
C ALA A 224 -13.54 -37.82 1.13
N ALA A 225 -13.50 -37.28 2.35
CA ALA A 225 -14.59 -37.46 3.33
C ALA A 225 -15.81 -36.55 3.04
N ILE A 226 -15.61 -35.36 2.45
CA ILE A 226 -16.69 -34.43 2.08
C ILE A 226 -17.43 -34.94 0.84
N GLY A 227 -16.70 -35.44 -0.15
CA GLY A 227 -17.18 -35.78 -1.49
C GLY A 227 -18.47 -36.60 -1.54
N PRO A 228 -18.59 -37.74 -0.85
CA PRO A 228 -19.76 -38.62 -0.90
C PRO A 228 -21.09 -37.97 -0.49
N ASN A 229 -21.04 -36.93 0.36
CA ASN A 229 -22.21 -36.18 0.79
C ASN A 229 -22.38 -34.85 0.03
N TYR A 230 -21.36 -34.41 -0.74
CA TYR A 230 -21.38 -33.13 -1.44
C TYR A 230 -21.80 -33.27 -2.91
N ALA A 231 -21.28 -34.27 -3.62
CA ALA A 231 -21.50 -34.46 -5.04
C ALA A 231 -21.78 -35.95 -5.39
N ALA A 232 -22.55 -36.17 -6.45
CA ALA A 232 -22.77 -37.51 -6.99
C ALA A 232 -21.58 -38.08 -7.74
N ASP A 233 -20.63 -37.24 -8.14
CA ASP A 233 -19.42 -37.62 -8.88
C ASP A 233 -18.38 -38.24 -7.93
N PRO A 234 -18.03 -39.53 -8.07
CA PRO A 234 -17.05 -40.17 -7.21
C PRO A 234 -15.64 -39.58 -7.33
N LEU A 235 -15.33 -38.90 -8.43
CA LEU A 235 -14.05 -38.25 -8.67
C LEU A 235 -14.03 -36.78 -8.24
N TRP A 236 -15.09 -36.31 -7.59
CA TRP A 236 -15.23 -34.91 -7.20
C TRP A 236 -14.03 -34.39 -6.36
N ALA A 237 -13.64 -35.14 -5.34
CA ALA A 237 -12.52 -34.77 -4.46
C ALA A 237 -11.20 -34.61 -5.22
N GLU A 238 -10.94 -35.48 -6.20
CA GLU A 238 -9.75 -35.39 -7.04
C GLU A 238 -9.82 -34.19 -8.01
N LYS A 239 -11.00 -33.90 -8.56
CA LYS A 239 -11.22 -32.72 -9.41
C LYS A 239 -10.99 -31.44 -8.62
N VAL A 240 -11.53 -31.32 -7.41
CA VAL A 240 -11.27 -30.20 -6.51
C VAL A 240 -9.77 -30.06 -6.22
N SER A 241 -9.09 -31.15 -5.87
CA SER A 241 -7.64 -31.15 -5.61
C SER A 241 -6.81 -30.68 -6.83
N ARG A 242 -7.22 -31.08 -8.03
CA ARG A 242 -6.60 -30.58 -9.27
C ARG A 242 -6.80 -29.08 -9.46
N HIS A 243 -8.00 -28.58 -9.19
CA HIS A 243 -8.26 -27.14 -9.25
C HIS A 243 -7.51 -26.35 -8.17
N MET A 244 -7.35 -26.89 -6.96
CA MET A 244 -6.48 -26.28 -5.94
C MET A 244 -5.06 -26.11 -6.46
N SER A 245 -4.50 -27.14 -7.10
CA SER A 245 -3.15 -27.09 -7.69
C SER A 245 -3.06 -26.07 -8.82
N LEU A 246 -4.10 -25.99 -9.66
CA LEU A 246 -4.18 -25.03 -10.78
C LEU A 246 -4.22 -23.58 -10.27
N ILE A 247 -5.09 -23.29 -9.32
CA ILE A 247 -5.24 -21.97 -8.69
C ILE A 247 -3.94 -21.59 -7.98
N ALA A 248 -3.34 -22.50 -7.21
CA ALA A 248 -2.09 -22.25 -6.51
C ALA A 248 -0.93 -21.87 -7.45
N ARG A 249 -0.85 -22.52 -8.63
CA ARG A 249 0.14 -22.14 -9.66
C ARG A 249 -0.15 -20.75 -10.25
N ALA A 250 -1.40 -20.49 -10.60
CA ALA A 250 -1.80 -19.23 -11.23
C ALA A 250 -1.66 -18.02 -10.27
N ALA A 251 -1.73 -18.23 -8.95
CA ALA A 251 -1.59 -17.21 -7.94
C ALA A 251 -0.15 -16.67 -7.76
N ILE A 252 0.88 -17.44 -8.16
CA ILE A 252 2.29 -17.10 -7.91
C ILE A 252 2.84 -16.22 -9.05
N PRO A 253 3.59 -15.13 -8.77
CA PRO A 253 4.32 -14.39 -9.79
C PRO A 253 5.28 -15.32 -10.56
N GLY A 254 5.27 -15.27 -11.90
CA GLY A 254 6.17 -16.10 -12.73
C GLY A 254 5.78 -17.57 -12.87
N GLY A 255 4.70 -18.04 -12.28
CA GLY A 255 4.15 -19.39 -12.49
C GLY A 255 3.53 -19.48 -13.90
N ARG A 256 4.25 -20.05 -14.86
CA ARG A 256 3.70 -20.59 -16.13
C ARG A 256 3.37 -22.05 -15.93
#